data_130da304a26519fc7a3f3121f2084ca5
#
_entry.id   130da304a26519fc7a3f3121f2084ca5
#
_cell.length_a   1.000
_cell.length_b   1.000
_cell.length_c   1.000
_cell.angle_alpha   90.00
_cell.angle_beta   90.00
_cell.angle_gamma   90.00
#
_symmetry.space_group_name_H-M   'P 1'
#
loop_
_entity.id
_entity.type
_entity.pdbx_description
1 polymer ?
#
loop_
_entity_poly.entity_id
_entity_poly.type
_entity_poly.pdbx_seq_one_letter_code
_entity_poly.pdbx_strand_id
1 'polypeptide(L)'
;MASNVFYSFMALCLTFIPLVNQAQINPDSILVFDRAGKQVSFNTVLEATQGKKYVFFGELHGVELSHAAELLLLRHLHDSVDDRLILGMEMFEMDVQHIVDEYLTGLINQRSFETESRIWTNYVKDYKPLVEYARENSLQVVASNVPRRYANSVYHQGVSVLSNMSRSAKKYFPKLPLKVNYDLPSYRAMATMLPDHSAENFIASQALKDATMAMNIDRYMTRNKVMLHVHGAYHSTNWEGIIPYLRKVREGELLLITTVMQPENGDLDSSVFENADYTLVSPAQK
;
A
#
# COMPACT_ATOMS: atom_id res chain seq x y z
N MET A 1 -65.53 -26.31 10.88
CA MET A 1 -64.65 -25.17 10.66
C MET A 1 -63.22 -25.70 10.83
N ALA A 2 -62.54 -25.96 9.75
CA ALA A 2 -61.13 -26.44 9.75
C ALA A 2 -60.21 -25.29 9.44
N SER A 3 -59.32 -24.99 10.37
CA SER A 3 -58.33 -23.93 10.27
C SER A 3 -57.06 -24.48 9.59
N ASN A 4 -56.80 -24.03 8.37
CA ASN A 4 -55.55 -24.33 7.66
C ASN A 4 -54.42 -23.40 8.15
N VAL A 5 -53.42 -23.97 8.79
CA VAL A 5 -52.16 -23.27 9.15
C VAL A 5 -51.19 -23.47 8.00
N PHE A 6 -50.88 -22.40 7.27
CA PHE A 6 -49.82 -22.38 6.26
C PHE A 6 -48.47 -22.21 6.95
N TYR A 7 -47.59 -23.21 6.91
CA TYR A 7 -46.20 -23.09 7.25
C TYR A 7 -45.40 -22.57 6.04
N SER A 8 -44.91 -21.33 6.13
CA SER A 8 -44.02 -20.75 5.13
C SER A 8 -42.60 -21.23 5.41
N PHE A 9 -42.08 -22.11 4.56
CA PHE A 9 -40.68 -22.52 4.59
C PHE A 9 -39.84 -21.40 3.93
N MET A 10 -39.11 -20.66 4.73
CA MET A 10 -38.10 -19.70 4.24
C MET A 10 -36.83 -20.49 3.89
N ALA A 11 -36.63 -20.75 2.60
CA ALA A 11 -35.41 -21.37 2.11
C ALA A 11 -34.23 -20.38 2.24
N LEU A 12 -33.30 -20.65 3.15
CA LEU A 12 -32.05 -19.93 3.29
C LEU A 12 -31.13 -20.31 2.12
N CYS A 13 -31.11 -19.50 1.07
CA CYS A 13 -30.14 -19.65 -0.01
C CYS A 13 -28.74 -19.24 0.51
N LEU A 14 -27.96 -20.22 0.96
CA LEU A 14 -26.54 -20.09 1.15
C LEU A 14 -25.90 -19.94 -0.25
N THR A 15 -25.63 -18.71 -0.66
CA THR A 15 -24.79 -18.45 -1.82
C THR A 15 -23.35 -18.80 -1.46
N PHE A 16 -22.91 -19.97 -1.91
CA PHE A 16 -21.50 -20.31 -1.95
C PHE A 16 -20.78 -19.33 -2.88
N ILE A 17 -20.11 -18.32 -2.33
CA ILE A 17 -19.14 -17.52 -3.08
C ILE A 17 -17.92 -18.44 -3.22
N PRO A 18 -17.48 -18.80 -4.44
CA PRO A 18 -16.27 -19.57 -4.58
C PRO A 18 -15.11 -18.72 -4.04
N LEU A 19 -14.47 -19.17 -2.98
CA LEU A 19 -13.16 -18.70 -2.58
C LEU A 19 -12.26 -18.81 -3.81
N VAL A 20 -11.81 -17.69 -4.34
CA VAL A 20 -10.75 -17.67 -5.35
C VAL A 20 -9.55 -18.32 -4.67
N ASN A 21 -9.24 -19.52 -5.12
CA ASN A 21 -8.12 -20.30 -4.63
C ASN A 21 -6.84 -19.61 -5.13
N GLN A 22 -6.40 -18.56 -4.41
CA GLN A 22 -5.05 -18.05 -4.60
C GLN A 22 -4.12 -19.20 -4.21
N ALA A 23 -3.33 -19.69 -5.16
CA ALA A 23 -2.25 -20.61 -4.87
C ALA A 23 -1.47 -20.03 -3.69
N GLN A 24 -1.49 -20.73 -2.55
CA GLN A 24 -0.71 -20.32 -1.40
C GLN A 24 0.75 -20.41 -1.83
N ILE A 25 1.35 -19.23 -2.08
CA ILE A 25 2.80 -19.19 -2.31
C ILE A 25 3.43 -19.69 -1.02
N ASN A 26 4.27 -20.71 -1.18
CA ASN A 26 5.06 -21.24 -0.06
C ASN A 26 6.03 -20.12 0.39
N PRO A 27 5.99 -19.67 1.65
CA PRO A 27 6.93 -18.68 2.17
C PRO A 27 8.40 -19.03 1.90
N ASP A 28 8.73 -20.32 1.87
CA ASP A 28 10.09 -20.80 1.59
C ASP A 28 10.53 -20.60 0.13
N SER A 29 9.59 -20.31 -0.78
CA SER A 29 9.91 -19.99 -2.18
C SER A 29 10.21 -18.52 -2.42
N ILE A 30 10.01 -17.65 -1.42
CA ILE A 30 10.28 -16.21 -1.51
C ILE A 30 11.77 -15.99 -1.28
N LEU A 31 12.47 -15.50 -2.31
CA LEU A 31 13.89 -15.17 -2.21
C LEU A 31 14.03 -13.81 -1.52
N VAL A 32 14.66 -13.81 -0.34
CA VAL A 32 14.83 -12.63 0.50
C VAL A 32 16.28 -12.45 0.90
N PHE A 33 16.73 -11.21 0.94
CA PHE A 33 18.04 -10.83 1.44
C PHE A 33 17.91 -9.79 2.55
N ASP A 34 18.76 -9.87 3.55
CA ASP A 34 18.92 -8.81 4.54
C ASP A 34 19.75 -7.64 3.98
N ARG A 35 19.88 -6.58 4.76
CA ARG A 35 20.62 -5.36 4.38
C ARG A 35 22.11 -5.60 4.08
N ALA A 36 22.70 -6.68 4.61
CA ALA A 36 24.08 -7.06 4.34
C ALA A 36 24.21 -7.92 3.07
N GLY A 37 23.13 -8.18 2.34
CA GLY A 37 23.09 -9.03 1.15
C GLY A 37 23.15 -10.53 1.48
N LYS A 38 22.89 -10.92 2.72
CA LYS A 38 22.79 -12.32 3.11
C LYS A 38 21.38 -12.83 2.86
N GLN A 39 21.28 -13.95 2.15
CA GLN A 39 19.99 -14.62 1.96
C GLN A 39 19.44 -15.12 3.30
N VAL A 40 18.16 -14.83 3.55
CA VAL A 40 17.42 -15.23 4.75
C VAL A 40 16.07 -15.84 4.36
N SER A 41 15.39 -16.50 5.30
CA SER A 41 14.01 -16.97 5.07
C SER A 41 13.00 -15.84 5.17
N PHE A 42 11.84 -15.98 4.52
CA PHE A 42 10.74 -15.03 4.70
C PHE A 42 10.24 -15.01 6.16
N ASN A 43 10.35 -16.13 6.88
CA ASN A 43 10.05 -16.19 8.31
C ASN A 43 10.91 -15.23 9.13
N THR A 44 12.18 -15.01 8.74
CA THR A 44 13.04 -13.99 9.38
C THR A 44 12.45 -12.59 9.23
N VAL A 45 11.83 -12.28 8.07
CA VAL A 45 11.12 -11.00 7.86
C VAL A 45 9.90 -10.89 8.76
N LEU A 46 9.12 -11.97 8.87
CA LEU A 46 7.95 -12.02 9.75
C LEU A 46 8.34 -11.79 11.21
N GLU A 47 9.39 -12.46 11.69
CA GLU A 47 9.91 -12.27 13.05
C GLU A 47 10.41 -10.83 13.31
N ALA A 48 11.03 -10.21 12.30
CA ALA A 48 11.54 -8.83 12.40
C ALA A 48 10.43 -7.77 12.56
N THR A 49 9.18 -8.12 12.30
CA THR A 49 8.03 -7.23 12.55
C THR A 49 7.72 -7.05 14.02
N GLN A 50 8.24 -7.94 14.88
CA GLN A 50 7.97 -7.91 16.31
C GLN A 50 8.43 -6.56 16.93
N GLY A 51 7.52 -5.91 17.63
CA GLY A 51 7.77 -4.62 18.27
C GLY A 51 7.81 -3.41 17.33
N LYS A 52 7.64 -3.61 16.02
CA LYS A 52 7.55 -2.53 15.04
C LYS A 52 6.14 -1.92 15.05
N LYS A 53 6.09 -0.61 14.84
CA LYS A 53 4.82 0.12 14.68
C LYS A 53 4.49 0.40 13.22
N TYR A 54 5.50 0.54 12.41
CA TYR A 54 5.39 0.81 10.98
C TYR A 54 6.11 -0.31 10.23
N VAL A 55 5.37 -1.04 9.42
CA VAL A 55 5.91 -2.02 8.49
C VAL A 55 5.59 -1.51 7.09
N PHE A 56 6.61 -1.09 6.38
CA PHE A 56 6.49 -0.56 5.02
C PHE A 56 6.87 -1.64 4.03
N PHE A 57 5.98 -1.90 3.10
CA PHE A 57 6.19 -2.86 2.03
C PHE A 57 6.18 -2.14 0.68
N GLY A 58 7.36 -1.98 0.10
CA GLY A 58 7.57 -1.45 -1.23
C GLY A 58 7.45 -2.54 -2.28
N GLU A 59 6.32 -2.53 -3.01
CA GLU A 59 6.02 -3.52 -4.03
C GLU A 59 6.53 -3.14 -5.42
N LEU A 60 6.63 -4.14 -6.29
CA LEU A 60 6.62 -3.95 -7.73
C LEU A 60 5.20 -4.22 -8.23
N HIS A 61 4.54 -3.20 -8.76
CA HIS A 61 3.15 -3.29 -9.22
C HIS A 61 2.97 -4.42 -10.25
N GLY A 62 1.95 -5.27 -10.03
CA GLY A 62 1.62 -6.38 -10.92
C GLY A 62 2.57 -7.58 -10.82
N VAL A 63 3.48 -7.60 -9.86
CA VAL A 63 4.36 -8.74 -9.59
C VAL A 63 3.72 -9.64 -8.54
N GLU A 64 3.32 -10.85 -8.94
CA GLU A 64 2.58 -11.80 -8.11
C GLU A 64 3.28 -12.12 -6.79
N LEU A 65 4.61 -12.25 -6.80
CA LEU A 65 5.40 -12.50 -5.61
C LEU A 65 5.22 -11.39 -4.56
N SER A 66 5.23 -10.11 -4.98
CA SER A 66 5.01 -8.98 -4.08
C SER A 66 3.66 -9.09 -3.37
N HIS A 67 2.59 -9.29 -4.14
CA HIS A 67 1.22 -9.32 -3.61
C HIS A 67 0.95 -10.53 -2.72
N ALA A 68 1.60 -11.66 -3.00
CA ALA A 68 1.53 -12.82 -2.12
C ALA A 68 2.27 -12.58 -0.79
N ALA A 69 3.45 -11.94 -0.85
CA ALA A 69 4.21 -11.59 0.35
C ALA A 69 3.45 -10.56 1.22
N GLU A 70 2.78 -9.59 0.60
CA GLU A 70 1.91 -8.62 1.30
C GLU A 70 0.79 -9.31 2.08
N LEU A 71 0.11 -10.27 1.46
CA LEU A 71 -0.98 -10.99 2.12
C LEU A 71 -0.46 -11.88 3.27
N LEU A 72 0.68 -12.55 3.09
CA LEU A 72 1.32 -13.32 4.15
C LEU A 72 1.70 -12.41 5.33
N LEU A 73 2.27 -11.25 5.05
CA LEU A 73 2.67 -10.26 6.04
C LEU A 73 1.47 -9.67 6.77
N LEU A 74 0.38 -9.36 6.04
CA LEU A 74 -0.88 -8.86 6.61
C LEU A 74 -1.47 -9.87 7.61
N ARG A 75 -1.52 -11.15 7.25
CA ARG A 75 -2.02 -12.22 8.11
C ARG A 75 -1.16 -12.38 9.35
N HIS A 76 0.16 -12.46 9.19
CA HIS A 76 1.09 -12.59 10.30
C HIS A 76 0.99 -11.42 11.30
N LEU A 77 0.92 -10.20 10.80
CA LEU A 77 0.74 -9.02 11.64
C LEU A 77 -0.60 -9.03 12.37
N HIS A 78 -1.69 -9.41 11.67
CA HIS A 78 -3.00 -9.54 12.30
C HIS A 78 -2.98 -10.57 13.45
N ASP A 79 -2.41 -11.76 13.23
CA ASP A 79 -2.26 -12.76 14.28
C ASP A 79 -1.43 -12.26 15.48
N SER A 80 -0.49 -11.34 15.23
CA SER A 80 0.41 -10.81 16.28
C SER A 80 -0.18 -9.65 17.08
N VAL A 81 -0.99 -8.78 16.44
CA VAL A 81 -1.44 -7.52 17.06
C VAL A 81 -2.96 -7.29 17.05
N ASP A 82 -3.71 -8.23 16.42
CA ASP A 82 -5.17 -8.26 16.37
C ASP A 82 -5.77 -6.93 15.85
N ASP A 83 -6.83 -6.42 16.44
CA ASP A 83 -7.56 -5.19 16.07
C ASP A 83 -6.71 -3.91 16.07
N ARG A 84 -5.47 -4.00 16.54
CA ARG A 84 -4.51 -2.89 16.50
C ARG A 84 -3.89 -2.67 15.13
N LEU A 85 -4.04 -3.64 14.21
CA LEU A 85 -3.51 -3.54 12.86
C LEU A 85 -4.32 -2.56 12.01
N ILE A 86 -3.60 -1.76 11.23
CA ILE A 86 -4.13 -0.90 10.17
C ILE A 86 -3.44 -1.28 8.86
N LEU A 87 -4.22 -1.47 7.81
CA LEU A 87 -3.70 -1.62 6.45
C LEU A 87 -3.73 -0.27 5.74
N GLY A 88 -2.58 0.36 5.51
CA GLY A 88 -2.45 1.55 4.68
C GLY A 88 -2.18 1.17 3.23
N MET A 89 -2.87 1.78 2.28
CA MET A 89 -2.75 1.44 0.86
C MET A 89 -2.59 2.69 0.00
N GLU A 90 -1.51 2.73 -0.81
CA GLU A 90 -1.32 3.74 -1.84
C GLU A 90 -2.42 3.70 -2.90
N MET A 91 -2.93 2.51 -3.19
CA MET A 91 -3.86 2.23 -4.30
C MET A 91 -5.19 2.96 -4.17
N PHE A 92 -5.52 3.43 -2.97
CA PHE A 92 -6.71 4.23 -2.71
C PHE A 92 -6.38 5.70 -2.43
N GLU A 93 -7.10 6.57 -3.11
CA GLU A 93 -7.02 8.02 -2.92
C GLU A 93 -7.80 8.43 -1.67
N MET A 94 -7.26 9.30 -0.83
CA MET A 94 -7.86 9.65 0.48
C MET A 94 -9.27 10.25 0.42
N ASP A 95 -9.71 10.76 -0.73
CA ASP A 95 -11.07 11.31 -0.88
C ASP A 95 -12.15 10.23 -1.10
N VAL A 96 -11.75 8.95 -1.27
CA VAL A 96 -12.67 7.80 -1.28
C VAL A 96 -12.65 7.02 0.04
N GLN A 97 -12.02 7.53 1.11
CA GLN A 97 -11.96 6.81 2.40
C GLN A 97 -13.36 6.39 2.90
N HIS A 98 -14.36 7.25 2.77
CA HIS A 98 -15.74 6.92 3.19
C HIS A 98 -16.33 5.73 2.42
N ILE A 99 -16.01 5.58 1.13
CA ILE A 99 -16.45 4.45 0.30
C ILE A 99 -15.76 3.15 0.76
N VAL A 100 -14.46 3.24 1.08
CA VAL A 100 -13.71 2.12 1.67
C VAL A 100 -14.35 1.69 2.99
N ASP A 101 -14.63 2.63 3.90
CA ASP A 101 -15.22 2.36 5.21
C ASP A 101 -16.60 1.73 5.10
N GLU A 102 -17.46 2.21 4.18
CA GLU A 102 -18.80 1.66 3.91
C GLU A 102 -18.73 0.25 3.36
N TYR A 103 -17.74 -0.05 2.52
CA TYR A 103 -17.53 -1.40 2.00
C TYR A 103 -17.06 -2.37 3.08
N LEU A 104 -16.07 -1.98 3.87
CA LEU A 104 -15.54 -2.80 4.94
C LEU A 104 -16.60 -3.14 6.00
N THR A 105 -17.51 -2.21 6.26
CA THR A 105 -18.63 -2.40 7.21
C THR A 105 -19.86 -3.08 6.59
N GLY A 106 -19.82 -3.40 5.28
CA GLY A 106 -20.93 -4.08 4.59
C GLY A 106 -22.13 -3.20 4.25
N LEU A 107 -22.01 -1.87 4.38
CA LEU A 107 -23.08 -0.92 4.03
C LEU A 107 -23.31 -0.80 2.53
N ILE A 108 -22.25 -0.98 1.74
CA ILE A 108 -22.31 -1.05 0.28
C ILE A 108 -21.77 -2.39 -0.23
N ASN A 109 -22.26 -2.81 -1.39
CA ASN A 109 -21.80 -4.04 -2.03
C ASN A 109 -20.48 -3.83 -2.80
N GLN A 110 -19.82 -4.94 -3.17
CA GLN A 110 -18.56 -4.94 -3.90
C GLN A 110 -18.63 -4.13 -5.20
N ARG A 111 -19.70 -4.23 -5.97
CA ARG A 111 -19.85 -3.52 -7.25
C ARG A 111 -19.83 -2.00 -7.05
N SER A 112 -20.58 -1.51 -6.06
CA SER A 112 -20.60 -0.09 -5.72
C SER A 112 -19.22 0.39 -5.28
N PHE A 113 -18.57 -0.37 -4.41
CA PHE A 113 -17.20 -0.07 -3.97
C PHE A 113 -16.22 -0.01 -5.14
N GLU A 114 -16.16 -1.03 -5.99
CA GLU A 114 -15.22 -1.09 -7.13
C GLU A 114 -15.48 0.01 -8.16
N THR A 115 -16.75 0.43 -8.34
CA THR A 115 -17.12 1.51 -9.26
C THR A 115 -16.72 2.89 -8.73
N GLU A 116 -16.96 3.16 -7.44
CA GLU A 116 -16.85 4.50 -6.85
C GLU A 116 -15.46 4.79 -6.25
N SER A 117 -14.69 3.76 -5.86
CA SER A 117 -13.37 3.94 -5.24
C SER A 117 -12.23 4.15 -6.22
N ARG A 118 -12.51 4.21 -7.53
CA ARG A 118 -11.49 4.42 -8.58
C ARG A 118 -10.35 3.40 -8.51
N ILE A 119 -10.71 2.13 -8.35
CA ILE A 119 -9.76 1.02 -8.27
C ILE A 119 -8.77 1.02 -9.46
N TRP A 120 -7.58 0.52 -9.22
CA TRP A 120 -6.59 0.30 -10.27
C TRP A 120 -6.98 -0.89 -11.16
N THR A 121 -6.50 -0.92 -12.39
CA THR A 121 -6.84 -1.95 -13.40
C THR A 121 -6.49 -3.36 -12.94
N ASN A 122 -5.44 -3.51 -12.14
CA ASN A 122 -4.98 -4.77 -11.55
C ASN A 122 -5.60 -5.07 -10.17
N TYR A 123 -6.55 -4.27 -9.69
CA TYR A 123 -7.13 -4.40 -8.35
C TYR A 123 -7.61 -5.81 -8.03
N VAL A 124 -8.38 -6.42 -8.96
CA VAL A 124 -9.02 -7.72 -8.71
C VAL A 124 -8.00 -8.82 -8.45
N LYS A 125 -6.88 -8.81 -9.19
CA LYS A 125 -5.83 -9.80 -9.06
C LYS A 125 -4.93 -9.51 -7.86
N ASP A 126 -4.50 -8.26 -7.71
CA ASP A 126 -3.36 -7.91 -6.88
C ASP A 126 -3.78 -7.38 -5.49
N TYR A 127 -4.80 -6.53 -5.40
CA TYR A 127 -5.13 -5.81 -4.15
C TYR A 127 -6.41 -6.26 -3.46
N LYS A 128 -7.35 -6.83 -4.24
CA LYS A 128 -8.61 -7.34 -3.67
C LYS A 128 -8.40 -8.34 -2.54
N PRO A 129 -7.45 -9.28 -2.60
CA PRO A 129 -7.22 -10.20 -1.50
C PRO A 129 -6.88 -9.54 -0.18
N LEU A 130 -6.13 -8.44 -0.20
CA LEU A 130 -5.80 -7.65 1.00
C LEU A 130 -7.05 -6.98 1.57
N VAL A 131 -7.88 -6.38 0.69
CA VAL A 131 -9.10 -5.68 1.08
C VAL A 131 -10.16 -6.66 1.62
N GLU A 132 -10.34 -7.81 0.96
CA GLU A 132 -11.28 -8.85 1.45
C GLU A 132 -10.82 -9.42 2.80
N TYR A 133 -9.52 -9.69 2.95
CA TYR A 133 -8.99 -10.13 4.24
C TYR A 133 -9.25 -9.09 5.34
N ALA A 134 -9.02 -7.81 5.05
CA ALA A 134 -9.30 -6.73 5.99
C ALA A 134 -10.80 -6.65 6.33
N ARG A 135 -11.69 -6.80 5.35
CA ARG A 135 -13.14 -6.81 5.53
C ARG A 135 -13.62 -7.99 6.38
N GLU A 136 -13.17 -9.20 6.07
CA GLU A 136 -13.53 -10.43 6.79
C GLU A 136 -13.10 -10.38 8.26
N ASN A 137 -12.00 -9.70 8.55
CA ASN A 137 -11.41 -9.58 9.87
C ASN A 137 -11.65 -8.22 10.55
N SER A 138 -12.52 -7.39 9.98
CA SER A 138 -12.88 -6.06 10.53
C SER A 138 -11.67 -5.13 10.75
N LEU A 139 -10.62 -5.27 9.94
CA LEU A 139 -9.44 -4.41 10.00
C LEU A 139 -9.72 -3.07 9.33
N GLN A 140 -9.10 -2.02 9.87
CA GLN A 140 -9.15 -0.69 9.26
C GLN A 140 -8.25 -0.64 8.02
N VAL A 141 -8.79 -0.13 6.89
CA VAL A 141 -8.01 0.18 5.70
C VAL A 141 -7.93 1.70 5.54
N VAL A 142 -6.75 2.22 5.29
CA VAL A 142 -6.50 3.65 5.08
C VAL A 142 -6.18 3.92 3.62
N ALA A 143 -7.05 4.68 2.96
CA ALA A 143 -6.83 5.26 1.65
C ALA A 143 -5.80 6.41 1.79
N SER A 144 -4.54 6.12 1.47
CA SER A 144 -3.45 7.01 1.88
C SER A 144 -3.03 8.02 0.82
N ASN A 145 -3.26 7.74 -0.47
CA ASN A 145 -2.71 8.54 -1.56
C ASN A 145 -3.46 9.86 -1.77
N VAL A 146 -2.79 10.83 -2.36
CA VAL A 146 -3.43 12.06 -2.82
C VAL A 146 -4.39 11.77 -3.99
N PRO A 147 -5.55 12.44 -4.08
CA PRO A 147 -6.38 12.33 -5.28
C PRO A 147 -5.58 12.65 -6.55
N ARG A 148 -5.55 11.68 -7.50
CA ARG A 148 -4.69 11.76 -8.69
C ARG A 148 -4.84 13.05 -9.49
N ARG A 149 -6.02 13.69 -9.46
CA ARG A 149 -6.24 14.99 -10.11
C ARG A 149 -5.28 16.08 -9.60
N TYR A 150 -4.90 16.06 -8.32
CA TYR A 150 -3.97 17.05 -7.75
C TYR A 150 -2.51 16.71 -8.10
N ALA A 151 -2.13 15.45 -8.03
CA ALA A 151 -0.82 14.99 -8.50
C ALA A 151 -0.64 15.30 -9.99
N ASN A 152 -1.68 15.07 -10.81
CA ASN A 152 -1.70 15.41 -12.22
C ASN A 152 -1.59 16.93 -12.47
N SER A 153 -2.30 17.74 -11.67
CA SER A 153 -2.18 19.22 -11.77
C SER A 153 -0.76 19.70 -11.47
N VAL A 154 -0.10 19.12 -10.46
CA VAL A 154 1.31 19.42 -10.15
C VAL A 154 2.24 18.98 -11.26
N TYR A 155 2.01 17.80 -11.81
CA TYR A 155 2.79 17.28 -12.93
C TYR A 155 2.77 18.20 -14.15
N HIS A 156 1.62 18.78 -14.51
CA HIS A 156 1.48 19.64 -15.67
C HIS A 156 1.81 21.11 -15.41
N GLN A 157 1.62 21.62 -14.20
CA GLN A 157 1.64 23.05 -13.90
C GLN A 157 2.64 23.44 -12.80
N GLY A 158 3.34 22.45 -12.22
CA GLY A 158 4.26 22.66 -11.11
C GLY A 158 3.56 22.79 -9.76
N VAL A 159 4.35 22.71 -8.68
CA VAL A 159 3.84 22.67 -7.29
C VAL A 159 3.07 23.94 -6.88
N SER A 160 3.35 25.07 -7.49
CA SER A 160 2.69 26.36 -7.19
C SER A 160 1.18 26.34 -7.43
N VAL A 161 0.69 25.47 -8.34
CA VAL A 161 -0.75 25.31 -8.65
C VAL A 161 -1.58 24.97 -7.41
N LEU A 162 -0.99 24.29 -6.43
CA LEU A 162 -1.67 23.90 -5.18
C LEU A 162 -2.15 25.12 -4.38
N SER A 163 -1.45 26.23 -4.47
CA SER A 163 -1.82 27.49 -3.79
C SER A 163 -3.16 28.05 -4.28
N ASN A 164 -3.50 27.80 -5.55
CA ASN A 164 -4.72 28.26 -6.21
C ASN A 164 -5.93 27.35 -5.99
N MET A 165 -5.71 26.16 -5.37
CA MET A 165 -6.79 25.20 -5.09
C MET A 165 -7.76 25.76 -4.05
N SER A 166 -9.04 25.35 -4.16
CA SER A 166 -10.07 25.71 -3.20
C SER A 166 -9.76 25.25 -1.77
N ARG A 167 -10.40 25.86 -0.77
CA ARG A 167 -10.25 25.44 0.63
C ARG A 167 -10.68 23.96 0.84
N SER A 168 -11.68 23.50 0.11
CA SER A 168 -12.14 22.10 0.15
C SER A 168 -11.12 21.14 -0.45
N ALA A 169 -10.45 21.52 -1.53
CA ALA A 169 -9.38 20.75 -2.14
C ALA A 169 -8.14 20.62 -1.23
N LYS A 170 -7.79 21.70 -0.54
CA LYS A 170 -6.63 21.76 0.36
C LYS A 170 -6.72 20.83 1.58
N LYS A 171 -7.84 20.14 1.78
CA LYS A 171 -7.98 19.09 2.80
C LYS A 171 -7.30 17.77 2.38
N TYR A 172 -7.05 17.58 1.09
CA TYR A 172 -6.57 16.34 0.50
C TYR A 172 -5.07 16.31 0.23
N PHE A 173 -4.32 17.24 0.79
CA PHE A 173 -2.87 17.25 0.74
C PHE A 173 -2.28 18.04 1.92
N PRO A 174 -0.97 17.92 2.21
CA PRO A 174 -0.34 18.60 3.34
C PRO A 174 -0.44 20.12 3.27
N LYS A 175 -0.24 20.76 4.43
CA LYS A 175 -0.15 22.21 4.51
C LYS A 175 0.96 22.75 3.60
N LEU A 176 0.64 23.80 2.85
CA LEU A 176 1.60 24.48 1.99
C LEU A 176 2.48 25.45 2.79
N PRO A 177 3.70 25.75 2.31
CA PRO A 177 4.32 25.22 1.10
C PRO A 177 4.75 23.74 1.25
N LEU A 178 4.55 22.96 0.18
CA LEU A 178 5.09 21.59 0.10
C LEU A 178 6.62 21.66 0.02
N LYS A 179 7.31 20.98 0.94
CA LYS A 179 8.76 20.84 0.88
C LYS A 179 9.11 19.70 -0.08
N VAL A 180 9.73 20.02 -1.19
CA VAL A 180 10.16 19.05 -2.20
C VAL A 180 11.69 18.97 -2.15
N ASN A 181 12.22 17.75 -1.99
CA ASN A 181 13.64 17.50 -2.19
C ASN A 181 13.84 16.97 -3.62
N TYR A 182 14.31 17.86 -4.51
CA TYR A 182 14.53 17.53 -5.92
C TYR A 182 15.75 16.66 -6.16
N ASP A 183 16.58 16.45 -5.14
CA ASP A 183 17.85 15.72 -5.24
C ASP A 183 17.77 14.28 -4.72
N LEU A 184 16.57 13.82 -4.29
CA LEU A 184 16.39 12.44 -3.87
C LEU A 184 16.72 11.46 -5.00
N PRO A 185 17.64 10.50 -4.78
CA PRO A 185 18.01 9.49 -5.79
C PRO A 185 16.83 8.74 -6.36
N SER A 186 15.86 8.32 -5.52
CA SER A 186 14.65 7.61 -5.97
C SER A 186 13.81 8.44 -6.93
N TYR A 187 13.61 9.74 -6.66
CA TYR A 187 12.86 10.63 -7.54
C TYR A 187 13.58 10.89 -8.86
N ARG A 188 14.90 11.07 -8.80
CA ARG A 188 15.71 11.25 -10.00
C ARG A 188 15.71 10.00 -10.87
N ALA A 189 15.85 8.82 -10.28
CA ALA A 189 15.77 7.55 -11.01
C ALA A 189 14.41 7.40 -11.72
N MET A 190 13.29 7.68 -11.06
CA MET A 190 11.97 7.66 -11.68
C MET A 190 11.84 8.70 -12.81
N ALA A 191 12.39 9.90 -12.63
CA ALA A 191 12.31 10.96 -13.63
C ALA A 191 13.04 10.61 -14.92
N THR A 192 14.14 9.84 -14.87
CA THR A 192 14.87 9.38 -16.05
C THR A 192 14.09 8.37 -16.92
N MET A 193 13.06 7.73 -16.36
CA MET A 193 12.20 6.79 -17.08
C MET A 193 11.16 7.48 -17.97
N LEU A 194 11.05 8.82 -17.91
CA LEU A 194 10.04 9.60 -18.62
C LEU A 194 10.70 10.47 -19.71
N PRO A 195 10.41 10.24 -21.00
CA PRO A 195 11.18 10.82 -22.10
C PRO A 195 10.99 12.32 -22.35
N ASP A 196 9.88 12.97 -21.97
CA ASP A 196 9.54 14.31 -22.49
C ASP A 196 8.92 15.32 -21.50
N HIS A 197 9.12 15.15 -20.17
CA HIS A 197 8.46 16.03 -19.21
C HIS A 197 9.46 16.75 -18.30
N SER A 198 9.04 17.89 -17.76
CA SER A 198 9.80 18.57 -16.73
C SER A 198 10.05 17.61 -15.55
N ALA A 199 11.30 17.20 -15.38
CA ALA A 199 11.73 16.35 -14.28
C ALA A 199 11.33 16.95 -12.91
N GLU A 200 11.40 18.27 -12.78
CA GLU A 200 11.00 18.97 -11.56
C GLU A 200 9.52 18.80 -11.24
N ASN A 201 8.64 18.96 -12.23
CA ASN A 201 7.20 18.78 -12.02
C ASN A 201 6.85 17.34 -11.69
N PHE A 202 7.51 16.38 -12.33
CA PHE A 202 7.34 14.97 -12.01
C PHE A 202 7.75 14.70 -10.56
N ILE A 203 8.94 15.13 -10.15
CA ILE A 203 9.46 14.99 -8.78
C ILE A 203 8.50 15.66 -7.79
N ALA A 204 8.04 16.87 -8.07
CA ALA A 204 7.07 17.55 -7.22
C ALA A 204 5.74 16.79 -7.09
N SER A 205 5.30 16.13 -8.16
CA SER A 205 4.11 15.28 -8.15
C SER A 205 4.30 14.02 -7.27
N GLN A 206 5.46 13.37 -7.33
CA GLN A 206 5.79 12.24 -6.45
C GLN A 206 5.91 12.70 -5.00
N ALA A 207 6.61 13.80 -4.74
CA ALA A 207 6.71 14.40 -3.40
C ALA A 207 5.34 14.74 -2.80
N LEU A 208 4.38 15.19 -3.61
CA LEU A 208 3.00 15.42 -3.17
C LEU A 208 2.30 14.12 -2.75
N LYS A 209 2.48 13.02 -3.49
CA LYS A 209 1.96 11.71 -3.12
C LYS A 209 2.55 11.26 -1.78
N ASP A 210 3.88 11.26 -1.67
CA ASP A 210 4.59 10.82 -0.48
C ASP A 210 4.23 11.62 0.77
N ALA A 211 4.22 12.93 0.65
CA ALA A 211 3.84 13.81 1.75
C ALA A 211 2.35 13.62 2.17
N THR A 212 1.47 13.26 1.21
CA THR A 212 0.07 12.97 1.51
C THR A 212 -0.09 11.60 2.17
N MET A 213 0.62 10.58 1.69
CA MET A 213 0.66 9.26 2.33
C MET A 213 1.17 9.38 3.76
N ALA A 214 2.29 10.07 3.98
CA ALA A 214 2.82 10.33 5.31
C ALA A 214 1.83 11.07 6.22
N MET A 215 1.12 12.07 5.69
CA MET A 215 0.09 12.80 6.43
C MET A 215 -1.06 11.88 6.87
N ASN A 216 -1.50 10.96 6.00
CA ASN A 216 -2.55 10.02 6.34
C ASN A 216 -2.04 8.93 7.29
N ILE A 217 -0.85 8.41 7.11
CA ILE A 217 -0.20 7.51 8.06
C ILE A 217 -0.18 8.15 9.45
N ASP A 218 0.35 9.37 9.58
CA ASP A 218 0.38 10.09 10.85
C ASP A 218 -1.00 10.34 11.44
N ARG A 219 -2.02 10.58 10.60
CA ARG A 219 -3.41 10.81 11.06
C ARG A 219 -3.99 9.59 11.76
N TYR A 220 -3.81 8.40 11.18
CA TYR A 220 -4.42 7.17 11.68
C TYR A 220 -3.56 6.46 12.72
N MET A 221 -2.24 6.69 12.73
CA MET A 221 -1.36 6.09 13.73
C MET A 221 -1.53 6.73 15.09
N THR A 222 -1.98 5.92 16.04
CA THR A 222 -2.09 6.25 17.46
C THR A 222 -1.11 5.40 18.27
N ARG A 223 -1.02 5.66 19.59
CA ARG A 223 0.00 5.04 20.46
C ARG A 223 0.05 3.51 20.38
N ASN A 224 -1.12 2.87 20.25
CA ASN A 224 -1.25 1.41 20.36
C ASN A 224 -1.47 0.72 18.99
N LYS A 225 -1.47 1.45 17.88
CA LYS A 225 -1.69 0.89 16.55
C LYS A 225 -0.38 0.46 15.89
N VAL A 226 -0.49 -0.51 15.01
CA VAL A 226 0.55 -0.98 14.09
C VAL A 226 0.02 -0.80 12.68
N MET A 227 0.83 -0.34 11.75
CA MET A 227 0.43 -0.16 10.36
C MET A 227 1.33 -0.98 9.43
N LEU A 228 0.70 -1.82 8.63
CA LEU A 228 1.27 -2.30 7.38
C LEU A 228 0.90 -1.30 6.29
N HIS A 229 1.87 -0.66 5.66
CA HIS A 229 1.62 0.26 4.55
C HIS A 229 2.19 -0.31 3.26
N VAL A 230 1.30 -0.59 2.30
CA VAL A 230 1.62 -1.15 0.98
C VAL A 230 1.67 -0.03 -0.05
N HIS A 231 2.76 0.06 -0.78
CA HIS A 231 3.02 1.12 -1.77
C HIS A 231 4.10 0.68 -2.76
N GLY A 232 4.19 1.35 -3.90
CA GLY A 232 5.27 1.09 -4.86
C GLY A 232 6.66 1.34 -4.25
N ALA A 233 7.63 0.48 -4.56
CA ALA A 233 8.97 0.47 -3.94
C ALA A 233 9.66 1.84 -3.92
N TYR A 234 9.53 2.64 -4.98
CA TYR A 234 10.15 3.97 -5.07
C TYR A 234 9.65 4.98 -4.03
N HIS A 235 8.50 4.72 -3.38
CA HIS A 235 7.95 5.58 -2.34
C HIS A 235 8.59 5.39 -0.96
N SER A 236 9.48 4.41 -0.78
CA SER A 236 10.16 4.19 0.51
C SER A 236 11.58 3.66 0.40
N THR A 237 12.00 3.17 -0.78
CA THR A 237 13.36 2.63 -0.97
C THR A 237 14.41 3.64 -0.50
N ASN A 238 15.50 3.13 0.07
CA ASN A 238 16.59 3.95 0.62
C ASN A 238 16.13 4.91 1.74
N TRP A 239 15.04 4.58 2.47
CA TRP A 239 14.40 5.45 3.49
C TRP A 239 14.03 6.84 2.95
N GLU A 240 13.79 6.95 1.66
CA GLU A 240 13.35 8.15 0.94
C GLU A 240 11.81 8.23 0.86
N GLY A 241 11.29 9.03 -0.04
CA GLY A 241 9.86 9.14 -0.35
C GLY A 241 8.99 9.52 0.84
N ILE A 242 8.15 8.61 1.32
CA ILE A 242 7.19 8.82 2.42
C ILE A 242 7.90 9.12 3.74
N ILE A 243 9.02 8.43 4.00
CA ILE A 243 9.64 8.36 5.33
C ILE A 243 10.09 9.73 5.86
N PRO A 244 10.75 10.60 5.09
CA PRO A 244 11.14 11.93 5.55
C PRO A 244 9.98 12.87 5.91
N TYR A 245 8.75 12.56 5.45
CA TYR A 245 7.56 13.35 5.78
C TYR A 245 6.83 12.88 7.05
N LEU A 246 7.15 11.68 7.57
CA LEU A 246 6.57 11.16 8.80
C LEU A 246 7.02 11.97 10.02
N ARG A 247 6.07 12.28 10.91
CA ARG A 247 6.33 13.09 12.10
C ARG A 247 6.29 12.29 13.39
N LYS A 248 5.68 11.10 13.36
CA LYS A 248 5.44 10.29 14.56
C LYS A 248 6.34 9.08 14.66
N VAL A 249 7.02 8.70 13.58
CA VAL A 249 7.94 7.56 13.58
C VAL A 249 9.17 7.89 14.44
N ARG A 250 9.59 6.93 15.25
CA ARG A 250 10.82 7.01 16.06
C ARG A 250 11.82 5.99 15.56
N GLU A 251 13.08 6.21 15.90
CA GLU A 251 14.14 5.26 15.59
C GLU A 251 13.77 3.84 16.08
N GLY A 252 13.97 2.83 15.24
CA GLY A 252 13.68 1.43 15.53
C GLY A 252 12.20 1.02 15.44
N GLU A 253 11.25 1.96 15.30
CA GLU A 253 9.81 1.64 15.17
C GLU A 253 9.39 1.24 13.75
N LEU A 254 10.20 1.50 12.72
CA LEU A 254 9.92 1.20 11.32
C LEU A 254 10.72 -0.01 10.87
N LEU A 255 10.08 -0.89 10.11
CA LEU A 255 10.68 -1.95 9.31
C LEU A 255 10.39 -1.63 7.84
N LEU A 256 11.44 -1.56 7.03
CA LEU A 256 11.35 -1.33 5.60
C LEU A 256 11.64 -2.61 4.83
N ILE A 257 10.68 -3.03 4.03
CA ILE A 257 10.78 -4.16 3.11
C ILE A 257 10.61 -3.59 1.71
N THR A 258 11.44 -4.00 0.76
CA THR A 258 11.31 -3.61 -0.64
C THR A 258 11.35 -4.82 -1.56
N THR A 259 10.82 -4.68 -2.76
CA THR A 259 10.90 -5.70 -3.80
C THR A 259 11.70 -5.19 -4.98
N VAL A 260 12.57 -6.02 -5.53
CA VAL A 260 13.35 -5.76 -6.74
C VAL A 260 13.15 -6.89 -7.75
N MET A 261 13.36 -6.58 -9.03
CA MET A 261 13.33 -7.58 -10.09
C MET A 261 14.73 -8.12 -10.33
N GLN A 262 14.88 -9.44 -10.43
CA GLN A 262 16.11 -10.06 -10.92
C GLN A 262 16.35 -9.61 -12.38
N PRO A 263 17.51 -9.10 -12.75
CA PRO A 263 17.83 -8.83 -14.14
C PRO A 263 17.72 -10.09 -15.01
N GLU A 264 17.31 -9.94 -16.27
CA GLU A 264 17.25 -11.07 -17.20
C GLU A 264 18.63 -11.71 -17.43
N ASN A 265 19.68 -10.88 -17.43
CA ASN A 265 21.06 -11.29 -17.63
C ASN A 265 21.93 -10.69 -16.52
N GLY A 266 22.49 -11.55 -15.69
CA GLY A 266 23.45 -11.16 -14.65
C GLY A 266 22.91 -11.24 -13.23
N ASP A 267 23.79 -10.90 -12.29
CA ASP A 267 23.47 -10.84 -10.88
C ASP A 267 22.96 -9.44 -10.50
N LEU A 268 22.19 -9.37 -9.41
CA LEU A 268 21.82 -8.11 -8.80
C LEU A 268 23.07 -7.40 -8.26
N ASP A 269 23.14 -6.09 -8.48
CA ASP A 269 24.13 -5.28 -7.79
C ASP A 269 23.89 -5.35 -6.28
N SER A 270 24.94 -5.68 -5.52
CA SER A 270 24.83 -5.85 -4.06
C SER A 270 24.34 -4.58 -3.34
N SER A 271 24.52 -3.41 -3.92
CA SER A 271 24.04 -2.13 -3.37
C SER A 271 22.52 -2.06 -3.25
N VAL A 272 21.76 -2.86 -4.03
CA VAL A 272 20.30 -2.88 -3.93
C VAL A 272 19.81 -3.38 -2.57
N PHE A 273 20.60 -4.22 -1.89
CA PHE A 273 20.24 -4.75 -0.58
C PHE A 273 20.40 -3.70 0.53
N GLU A 274 21.20 -2.69 0.32
CA GLU A 274 21.39 -1.60 1.29
C GLU A 274 20.18 -0.67 1.39
N ASN A 275 19.25 -0.76 0.44
CA ASN A 275 18.13 0.17 0.27
C ASN A 275 16.91 -0.12 1.16
N ALA A 276 16.93 -1.21 1.94
CA ALA A 276 15.88 -1.59 2.88
C ALA A 276 16.45 -2.50 4.00
N ASP A 277 15.64 -2.80 5.02
CA ASP A 277 16.01 -3.80 6.02
C ASP A 277 15.98 -5.21 5.40
N TYR A 278 15.00 -5.44 4.51
CA TYR A 278 14.88 -6.68 3.73
C TYR A 278 14.48 -6.39 2.29
N THR A 279 15.11 -7.11 1.37
CA THR A 279 14.83 -7.03 -0.07
C THR A 279 14.32 -8.37 -0.59
N LEU A 280 13.09 -8.37 -1.11
CA LEU A 280 12.53 -9.49 -1.85
C LEU A 280 13.01 -9.42 -3.29
N VAL A 281 13.43 -10.55 -3.84
CA VAL A 281 13.87 -10.63 -5.23
C VAL A 281 12.86 -11.45 -6.02
N SER A 282 12.16 -10.78 -6.94
CA SER A 282 11.26 -11.44 -7.87
C SER A 282 12.05 -11.96 -9.08
N PRO A 283 11.77 -13.17 -9.57
CA PRO A 283 12.32 -13.64 -10.85
C PRO A 283 12.03 -12.66 -11.98
N ALA A 284 12.94 -12.59 -12.97
CA ALA A 284 12.68 -11.85 -14.20
C ALA A 284 11.35 -12.31 -14.82
N GLN A 285 10.53 -11.36 -15.25
CA GLN A 285 9.32 -11.68 -16.01
C GLN A 285 9.73 -12.08 -17.42
N LYS A 286 9.32 -13.29 -17.84
CA LYS A 286 9.55 -13.81 -19.19
C LYS A 286 8.62 -13.18 -20.21
#